data_3e67ea8c0f2755f242f2d153d9fb76bb
#
_entry.id   3e67ea8c0f2755f242f2d153d9fb76bb
#
_cell.length_a   1.000
_cell.length_b   1.000
_cell.length_c   1.000
_cell.angle_alpha   90.00
_cell.angle_beta   90.00
_cell.angle_gamma   90.00
#
_symmetry.space_group_name_H-M   'P 1'
#
loop_
_entity.id
_entity.type
_entity.pdbx_description
1 polymer ?
#
loop_
_entity_poly.entity_id
_entity_poly.type
_entity_poly.pdbx_seq_one_letter_code
_entity_poly.pdbx_strand_id
1 'polypeptide(L)'
;VQGLREDIADALDNYRRRGKTQVVSLQAPTGAGKTIIAAALIENIFFGSTLANGTTFDEQPEAIFVWLSDSPELNAQSKQKIELKTSKLRFGQCVTIAEDAFDMEMLEDGHIYFLNTQKISRNGKLTQHSDDRQYTIWETIDNTIQNKSDRLYFIIDEAHRGAKSKREAGTDTTIMQR
;
A
#
# COMPACT_ATOMS: atom_id res chain seq x y z
N VAL A 1 9.41 -3.19 14.95
CA VAL A 1 9.71 -3.50 13.52
C VAL A 1 10.01 -4.98 13.35
N GLN A 2 10.84 -5.59 14.22
CA GLN A 2 11.29 -6.98 14.10
C GLN A 2 10.11 -7.98 14.00
N GLY A 3 9.27 -8.09 15.03
CA GLY A 3 8.13 -9.03 15.01
C GLY A 3 7.20 -8.82 13.82
N LEU A 4 6.93 -7.55 13.46
CA LEU A 4 6.10 -7.23 12.30
C LEU A 4 6.75 -7.69 10.97
N ARG A 5 8.08 -7.70 10.88
CA ARG A 5 8.79 -8.22 9.70
C ARG A 5 8.69 -9.74 9.59
N GLU A 6 8.74 -10.42 10.74
CA GLU A 6 8.52 -11.88 10.85
C GLU A 6 7.07 -12.22 10.44
N ASP A 7 6.08 -11.52 10.99
CA ASP A 7 4.66 -11.71 10.65
C ASP A 7 4.40 -11.53 9.14
N ILE A 8 5.06 -10.56 8.51
CA ILE A 8 4.93 -10.35 7.05
C ILE A 8 5.61 -11.46 6.25
N ALA A 9 6.75 -11.96 6.69
CA ALA A 9 7.41 -13.08 6.01
C ALA A 9 6.53 -14.34 6.08
N ASP A 10 5.96 -14.64 7.23
CA ASP A 10 5.03 -15.76 7.43
C ASP A 10 3.75 -15.59 6.60
N ALA A 11 3.22 -14.37 6.53
CA ALA A 11 2.06 -14.04 5.71
C ALA A 11 2.35 -14.26 4.22
N LEU A 12 3.51 -13.83 3.73
CA LEU A 12 3.92 -14.02 2.34
C LEU A 12 4.10 -15.51 1.99
N ASP A 13 4.71 -16.28 2.88
CA ASP A 13 4.87 -17.73 2.72
C ASP A 13 3.51 -18.45 2.72
N ASN A 14 2.59 -18.02 3.55
CA ASN A 14 1.22 -18.55 3.55
C ASN A 14 0.48 -18.19 2.27
N TYR A 15 0.66 -16.97 1.77
CA TYR A 15 0.10 -16.56 0.48
C TYR A 15 0.63 -17.42 -0.67
N ARG A 16 1.95 -17.59 -0.77
CA ARG A 16 2.59 -18.42 -1.81
C ARG A 16 2.12 -19.87 -1.80
N ARG A 17 1.86 -20.41 -0.60
CA ARG A 17 1.39 -21.82 -0.44
C ARG A 17 -0.10 -21.98 -0.71
N ARG A 18 -0.94 -21.01 -0.38
CA ARG A 18 -2.41 -21.16 -0.35
C ARG A 18 -3.14 -20.27 -1.35
N GLY A 19 -2.50 -19.29 -1.95
CA GLY A 19 -3.11 -18.31 -2.86
C GLY A 19 -4.16 -17.41 -2.19
N LYS A 20 -4.15 -17.29 -0.85
CA LYS A 20 -5.14 -16.50 -0.10
C LYS A 20 -4.49 -15.24 0.44
N THR A 21 -5.15 -14.10 0.23
CA THR A 21 -4.76 -12.81 0.82
C THR A 21 -4.54 -12.95 2.32
N GLN A 22 -3.44 -12.40 2.80
CA GLN A 22 -3.06 -12.37 4.20
C GLN A 22 -3.18 -10.93 4.73
N VAL A 23 -3.46 -10.79 6.03
CA VAL A 23 -3.58 -9.50 6.69
C VAL A 23 -2.70 -9.49 7.92
N VAL A 24 -1.83 -8.49 8.01
CA VAL A 24 -1.01 -8.21 9.20
C VAL A 24 -1.46 -6.87 9.77
N SER A 25 -1.75 -6.82 11.07
CA SER A 25 -2.27 -5.61 11.72
C SER A 25 -1.26 -5.02 12.70
N LEU A 26 -1.02 -3.71 12.59
CA LEU A 26 -0.25 -2.95 13.55
C LEU A 26 -1.17 -2.03 14.36
N GLN A 27 -1.29 -2.29 15.66
CA GLN A 27 -2.00 -1.40 16.58
C GLN A 27 -0.98 -0.60 17.40
N ALA A 28 -1.09 0.72 17.34
CA ALA A 28 -0.28 1.62 18.15
C ALA A 28 -1.05 2.92 18.40
N PRO A 29 -0.84 3.60 19.55
CA PRO A 29 -1.45 4.88 19.83
C PRO A 29 -1.15 5.93 18.75
N THR A 30 -2.01 6.95 18.64
CA THR A 30 -1.74 8.11 17.78
C THR A 30 -0.44 8.78 18.23
N GLY A 31 0.42 9.14 17.30
CA GLY A 31 1.73 9.71 17.61
C GLY A 31 2.85 8.68 17.89
N ALA A 32 2.55 7.41 18.02
CA ALA A 32 3.55 6.35 18.28
C ALA A 32 4.49 6.05 17.10
N GLY A 33 4.45 6.84 16.03
CA GLY A 33 5.35 6.68 14.89
C GLY A 33 4.98 5.58 13.91
N LYS A 34 3.70 5.21 13.78
CA LYS A 34 3.22 4.16 12.84
C LYS A 34 3.80 4.33 11.43
N THR A 35 3.80 5.55 10.90
CA THR A 35 4.37 5.85 9.56
C THR A 35 5.87 5.56 9.50
N ILE A 36 6.61 5.84 10.58
CA ILE A 36 8.06 5.57 10.65
C ILE A 36 8.31 4.06 10.73
N ILE A 37 7.49 3.33 11.48
CA ILE A 37 7.56 1.86 11.54
C ILE A 37 7.29 1.28 10.15
N ALA A 38 6.27 1.76 9.46
CA ALA A 38 5.96 1.33 8.09
C ALA A 38 7.09 1.68 7.11
N ALA A 39 7.69 2.87 7.21
CA ALA A 39 8.85 3.27 6.40
C ALA A 39 10.03 2.31 6.58
N ALA A 40 10.39 1.99 7.82
CA ALA A 40 11.45 1.04 8.12
C ALA A 40 11.13 -0.36 7.60
N LEU A 41 9.87 -0.76 7.65
CA LEU A 41 9.41 -2.05 7.15
C LEU A 41 9.51 -2.13 5.62
N ILE A 42 9.05 -1.10 4.92
CA ILE A 42 9.17 -0.97 3.45
C ILE A 42 10.64 -1.05 3.04
N GLU A 43 11.52 -0.29 3.72
CA GLU A 43 12.97 -0.32 3.46
C GLU A 43 13.54 -1.74 3.67
N ASN A 44 13.14 -2.41 4.76
CA ASN A 44 13.56 -3.78 5.05
C ASN A 44 13.05 -4.81 4.03
N ILE A 45 11.89 -4.58 3.42
CA ILE A 45 11.38 -5.44 2.35
C ILE A 45 12.15 -5.20 1.07
N PHE A 46 12.34 -3.95 0.64
CA PHE A 46 13.06 -3.65 -0.58
C PHE A 46 14.52 -4.12 -0.57
N PHE A 47 15.21 -3.91 0.55
CA PHE A 47 16.68 -4.05 0.63
C PHE A 47 17.15 -5.20 1.51
N GLY A 48 16.23 -6.04 1.96
CA GLY A 48 16.54 -7.09 2.91
C GLY A 48 16.88 -6.56 4.30
N SER A 49 16.95 -7.45 5.27
CA SER A 49 17.34 -7.10 6.63
C SER A 49 17.85 -8.31 7.40
N THR A 50 18.77 -8.05 8.34
CA THR A 50 19.20 -9.04 9.32
C THR A 50 18.77 -8.57 10.71
N LEU A 51 18.01 -9.40 11.41
CA LEU A 51 17.52 -9.09 12.75
C LEU A 51 18.61 -9.32 13.81
N ALA A 52 18.42 -8.78 15.01
CA ALA A 52 19.36 -8.92 16.12
C ALA A 52 19.59 -10.38 16.56
N ASN A 53 18.60 -11.26 16.33
CA ASN A 53 18.69 -12.69 16.58
C ASN A 53 19.40 -13.49 15.46
N GLY A 54 19.93 -12.81 14.43
CA GLY A 54 20.61 -13.42 13.29
C GLY A 54 19.68 -13.88 12.16
N THR A 55 18.34 -13.76 12.29
CA THR A 55 17.40 -14.07 11.22
C THR A 55 17.58 -13.08 10.07
N THR A 56 17.78 -13.59 8.85
CA THR A 56 17.93 -12.78 7.63
C THR A 56 16.70 -12.91 6.74
N PHE A 57 16.26 -11.79 6.20
CA PHE A 57 15.21 -11.71 5.18
C PHE A 57 15.80 -11.19 3.89
N ASP A 58 15.52 -11.91 2.81
CA ASP A 58 15.98 -11.52 1.48
C ASP A 58 15.34 -10.21 1.03
N GLU A 59 16.04 -9.51 0.15
CA GLU A 59 15.54 -8.32 -0.51
C GLU A 59 14.43 -8.67 -1.51
N GLN A 60 13.49 -7.75 -1.67
CA GLN A 60 12.42 -7.81 -2.67
C GLN A 60 12.40 -6.46 -3.42
N PRO A 61 13.37 -6.20 -4.29
CA PRO A 61 13.47 -4.91 -5.00
C PRO A 61 12.30 -4.65 -5.95
N GLU A 62 11.58 -5.70 -6.34
CA GLU A 62 10.38 -5.63 -7.19
C GLU A 62 9.08 -5.45 -6.38
N ALA A 63 9.13 -5.35 -5.06
CA ALA A 63 7.94 -5.15 -4.25
C ALA A 63 7.18 -3.89 -4.68
N ILE A 64 5.85 -3.97 -4.67
CA ILE A 64 4.96 -2.86 -4.99
C ILE A 64 4.15 -2.55 -3.73
N PHE A 65 4.17 -1.31 -3.30
CA PHE A 65 3.38 -0.87 -2.16
C PHE A 65 2.29 0.10 -2.61
N VAL A 66 1.06 -0.11 -2.16
CA VAL A 66 -0.06 0.81 -2.32
C VAL A 66 -0.45 1.33 -0.94
N TRP A 67 -0.12 2.59 -0.68
CA TRP A 67 -0.45 3.29 0.56
C TRP A 67 -1.80 3.97 0.41
N LEU A 68 -2.77 3.52 1.19
CA LEU A 68 -4.13 4.04 1.20
C LEU A 68 -4.35 4.92 2.43
N SER A 69 -4.82 6.15 2.23
CA SER A 69 -5.32 7.01 3.30
C SER A 69 -6.58 7.76 2.87
N ASP A 70 -7.32 8.27 3.84
CA ASP A 70 -8.58 8.98 3.60
C ASP A 70 -8.42 10.49 3.35
N SER A 71 -7.18 11.03 3.45
CA SER A 71 -6.89 12.46 3.25
C SER A 71 -5.69 12.67 2.34
N PRO A 72 -5.79 13.59 1.35
CA PRO A 72 -4.65 13.97 0.52
C PRO A 72 -3.47 14.52 1.33
N GLU A 73 -3.77 15.29 2.39
CA GLU A 73 -2.77 15.88 3.28
C GLU A 73 -2.01 14.81 4.06
N LEU A 74 -2.72 13.79 4.57
CA LEU A 74 -2.11 12.63 5.24
C LEU A 74 -1.23 11.83 4.28
N ASN A 75 -1.67 11.64 3.04
CA ASN A 75 -0.85 11.00 2.01
C ASN A 75 0.45 11.78 1.76
N ALA A 76 0.35 13.09 1.57
CA ALA A 76 1.53 13.94 1.36
C ALA A 76 2.49 13.91 2.55
N GLN A 77 1.97 13.98 3.78
CA GLN A 77 2.76 13.88 5.00
C GLN A 77 3.42 12.50 5.15
N SER A 78 2.71 11.43 4.86
CA SER A 78 3.23 10.06 4.93
C SER A 78 4.33 9.85 3.89
N LYS A 79 4.11 10.29 2.65
CA LYS A 79 5.12 10.28 1.58
C LYS A 79 6.38 11.02 2.02
N GLN A 80 6.26 12.26 2.48
CA GLN A 80 7.39 13.07 2.93
C GLN A 80 8.15 12.40 4.09
N LYS A 81 7.42 11.86 5.07
CA LYS A 81 8.05 11.14 6.20
C LYS A 81 8.80 9.89 5.74
N ILE A 82 8.25 9.14 4.79
CA ILE A 82 8.90 7.96 4.24
C ILE A 82 10.17 8.37 3.50
N GLU A 83 10.10 9.34 2.59
CA GLU A 83 11.26 9.86 1.84
C GLU A 83 12.37 10.41 2.76
N LEU A 84 12.01 11.08 3.85
CA LEU A 84 12.97 11.64 4.82
C LEU A 84 13.59 10.59 5.76
N LYS A 85 12.89 9.50 6.04
CA LYS A 85 13.32 8.50 7.04
C LYS A 85 13.97 7.26 6.43
N THR A 86 13.79 7.06 5.14
CA THR A 86 14.44 5.98 4.40
C THR A 86 15.70 6.52 3.70
N SER A 87 16.84 5.89 3.96
CA SER A 87 18.11 6.34 3.38
C SER A 87 18.44 5.67 2.04
N LYS A 88 17.74 4.59 1.71
CA LYS A 88 18.02 3.73 0.56
C LYS A 88 17.03 3.90 -0.59
N LEU A 89 15.87 4.55 -0.36
CA LEU A 89 14.91 4.79 -1.42
C LEU A 89 15.48 5.78 -2.46
N ARG A 90 15.27 5.45 -3.73
CA ARG A 90 15.69 6.29 -4.84
C ARG A 90 14.68 7.40 -5.08
N PHE A 91 15.14 8.51 -5.64
CA PHE A 91 14.25 9.57 -6.13
C PHE A 91 13.24 8.98 -7.14
N GLY A 92 11.97 9.31 -6.95
CA GLY A 92 10.89 8.86 -7.82
C GLY A 92 10.24 7.52 -7.43
N GLN A 93 10.78 6.75 -6.48
CA GLN A 93 10.11 5.52 -6.02
C GLN A 93 8.79 5.78 -5.27
N CYS A 94 8.62 6.96 -4.69
CA CYS A 94 7.38 7.39 -4.04
C CYS A 94 6.50 8.17 -5.03
N VAL A 95 5.45 7.53 -5.53
CA VAL A 95 4.56 8.08 -6.57
C VAL A 95 3.22 8.45 -5.95
N THR A 96 2.77 9.69 -6.12
CA THR A 96 1.41 10.09 -5.77
C THR A 96 0.50 9.86 -6.96
N ILE A 97 -0.57 9.08 -6.78
CA ILE A 97 -1.57 8.87 -7.82
C ILE A 97 -2.42 10.14 -7.95
N ALA A 98 -2.19 10.86 -9.06
CA ALA A 98 -2.89 12.09 -9.39
C ALA A 98 -4.01 11.82 -10.42
N GLU A 99 -5.18 12.44 -10.22
CA GLU A 99 -6.35 12.19 -11.06
C GLU A 99 -6.14 12.57 -12.53
N ASP A 100 -5.33 13.60 -12.79
CA ASP A 100 -5.18 14.14 -14.13
C ASP A 100 -4.02 13.54 -14.95
N ALA A 101 -3.17 12.73 -14.28
CA ALA A 101 -1.96 12.18 -14.92
C ALA A 101 -1.84 10.65 -14.79
N PHE A 102 -2.78 10.00 -14.13
CA PHE A 102 -2.72 8.56 -13.92
C PHE A 102 -3.38 7.82 -15.08
N ASP A 103 -2.60 7.06 -15.81
CA ASP A 103 -3.04 6.09 -16.82
C ASP A 103 -1.98 4.98 -16.91
N MET A 104 -2.21 3.85 -16.28
CA MET A 104 -1.26 2.73 -16.22
C MET A 104 -2.02 1.41 -16.36
N GLU A 105 -1.54 0.53 -17.23
CA GLU A 105 -2.09 -0.83 -17.34
C GLU A 105 -1.89 -1.63 -16.06
N MET A 106 -0.69 -1.55 -15.47
CA MET A 106 -0.30 -2.19 -14.22
C MET A 106 0.63 -1.28 -13.43
N LEU A 107 0.67 -1.44 -12.11
CA LEU A 107 1.65 -0.77 -11.26
C LEU A 107 3.07 -1.30 -11.55
N GLU A 108 4.04 -0.41 -11.54
CA GLU A 108 5.44 -0.75 -11.78
C GLU A 108 6.11 -1.32 -10.54
N ASP A 109 7.01 -2.27 -10.75
CA ASP A 109 7.82 -2.89 -9.72
C ASP A 109 8.71 -1.85 -9.00
N GLY A 110 8.98 -2.06 -7.73
CA GLY A 110 9.91 -1.24 -6.96
C GLY A 110 9.38 0.14 -6.55
N HIS A 111 8.06 0.37 -6.58
CA HIS A 111 7.45 1.66 -6.28
C HIS A 111 6.52 1.62 -5.07
N ILE A 112 6.32 2.79 -4.47
CA ILE A 112 5.34 3.06 -3.41
C ILE A 112 4.32 4.05 -3.96
N TYR A 113 3.09 3.60 -4.17
CA TYR A 113 1.99 4.41 -4.70
C TYR A 113 1.13 4.96 -3.58
N PHE A 114 0.99 6.27 -3.49
CA PHE A 114 0.13 6.94 -2.52
C PHE A 114 -1.22 7.25 -3.14
N LEU A 115 -2.25 6.57 -2.68
CA LEU A 115 -3.61 6.66 -3.21
C LEU A 115 -4.57 7.16 -2.14
N ASN A 116 -5.30 8.22 -2.44
CA ASN A 116 -6.36 8.72 -1.59
C ASN A 116 -7.66 7.95 -1.84
N THR A 117 -8.27 7.43 -0.76
CA THR A 117 -9.50 6.63 -0.88
C THR A 117 -10.71 7.43 -1.34
N GLN A 118 -10.74 8.76 -1.14
CA GLN A 118 -11.83 9.60 -1.65
C GLN A 118 -11.83 9.70 -3.17
N LYS A 119 -10.65 9.60 -3.81
CA LYS A 119 -10.49 9.66 -5.27
C LYS A 119 -10.93 8.39 -6.00
N ILE A 120 -11.09 7.29 -5.28
CA ILE A 120 -11.58 6.01 -5.80
C ILE A 120 -13.06 5.77 -5.47
N SER A 121 -13.80 6.82 -5.13
CA SER A 121 -15.24 6.77 -5.03
C SER A 121 -15.87 6.45 -6.39
N ARG A 122 -17.10 5.93 -6.39
CA ARG A 122 -17.81 5.45 -7.60
C ARG A 122 -17.86 6.47 -8.75
N ASN A 123 -17.87 7.76 -8.44
CA ASN A 123 -17.92 8.86 -9.41
C ASN A 123 -16.59 9.62 -9.51
N GLY A 124 -15.51 9.08 -8.95
CA GLY A 124 -14.18 9.69 -9.02
C GLY A 124 -13.60 9.62 -10.44
N LYS A 125 -12.82 10.60 -10.83
CA LYS A 125 -12.16 10.62 -12.14
C LYS A 125 -11.31 9.37 -12.37
N LEU A 126 -10.60 8.87 -11.35
CA LEU A 126 -9.77 7.66 -11.44
C LEU A 126 -10.54 6.37 -11.73
N THR A 127 -11.84 6.37 -11.50
CA THR A 127 -12.69 5.18 -11.66
C THR A 127 -13.47 5.15 -12.97
N GLN A 128 -13.21 6.12 -13.86
CA GLN A 128 -13.87 6.26 -15.15
C GLN A 128 -12.84 6.38 -16.27
N HIS A 129 -13.16 5.78 -17.43
CA HIS A 129 -12.42 6.03 -18.66
C HIS A 129 -12.66 7.45 -19.17
N SER A 130 -11.69 7.99 -19.88
CA SER A 130 -11.78 9.27 -20.59
C SER A 130 -10.90 9.23 -21.83
N ASP A 131 -10.93 10.27 -22.63
CA ASP A 131 -10.08 10.37 -23.83
C ASP A 131 -8.57 10.31 -23.46
N ASP A 132 -8.22 10.78 -22.26
CA ASP A 132 -6.85 10.80 -21.72
C ASP A 132 -6.56 9.65 -20.74
N ARG A 133 -7.50 8.70 -20.54
CA ARG A 133 -7.33 7.57 -19.61
C ARG A 133 -7.84 6.28 -20.22
N GLN A 134 -6.92 5.40 -20.56
CA GLN A 134 -7.20 4.08 -21.08
C GLN A 134 -7.54 3.09 -19.96
N TYR A 135 -6.86 3.18 -18.80
CA TYR A 135 -7.04 2.28 -17.67
C TYR A 135 -7.57 3.04 -16.45
N THR A 136 -8.66 2.56 -15.89
CA THR A 136 -9.13 3.01 -14.58
C THR A 136 -8.21 2.49 -13.46
N ILE A 137 -8.23 3.13 -12.30
CA ILE A 137 -7.44 2.67 -11.15
C ILE A 137 -7.78 1.22 -10.75
N TRP A 138 -9.04 0.81 -10.91
CA TRP A 138 -9.46 -0.55 -10.60
C TRP A 138 -8.91 -1.56 -11.58
N GLU A 139 -8.93 -1.27 -12.87
CA GLU A 139 -8.31 -2.14 -13.90
C GLU A 139 -6.81 -2.25 -13.68
N THR A 140 -6.12 -1.15 -13.38
CA THR A 140 -4.68 -1.17 -13.03
C THR A 140 -4.39 -2.06 -11.83
N ILE A 141 -5.20 -1.95 -10.76
CA ILE A 141 -5.05 -2.78 -9.56
C ILE A 141 -5.35 -4.25 -9.88
N ASP A 142 -6.43 -4.54 -10.58
CA ASP A 142 -6.82 -5.90 -10.96
C ASP A 142 -5.76 -6.57 -11.84
N ASN A 143 -5.25 -5.86 -12.85
CA ASN A 143 -4.17 -6.33 -13.70
C ASN A 143 -2.88 -6.59 -12.90
N THR A 144 -2.57 -5.72 -11.94
CA THR A 144 -1.41 -5.89 -11.05
C THR A 144 -1.59 -7.13 -10.16
N ILE A 145 -2.78 -7.34 -9.60
CA ILE A 145 -3.10 -8.52 -8.79
C ILE A 145 -2.94 -9.80 -9.62
N GLN A 146 -3.45 -9.82 -10.85
CA GLN A 146 -3.38 -11.01 -11.70
C GLN A 146 -1.94 -11.39 -12.08
N ASN A 147 -1.05 -10.41 -12.22
CA ASN A 147 0.30 -10.64 -12.74
C ASN A 147 1.41 -10.53 -11.69
N LYS A 148 1.18 -9.83 -10.56
CA LYS A 148 2.21 -9.43 -9.59
C LYS A 148 1.77 -9.57 -8.13
N SER A 149 0.78 -10.42 -7.85
CA SER A 149 0.20 -10.56 -6.51
C SER A 149 1.17 -11.06 -5.45
N ASP A 150 2.23 -11.77 -5.84
CA ASP A 150 3.27 -12.30 -4.95
C ASP A 150 4.20 -11.23 -4.36
N ARG A 151 4.16 -10.01 -4.91
CA ARG A 151 4.97 -8.87 -4.51
C ARG A 151 4.18 -7.57 -4.30
N LEU A 152 2.85 -7.66 -4.25
CA LEU A 152 1.94 -6.52 -4.06
C LEU A 152 1.49 -6.43 -2.60
N TYR A 153 1.75 -5.28 -1.98
CA TYR A 153 1.44 -4.98 -0.60
C TYR A 153 0.51 -3.77 -0.50
N PHE A 154 -0.60 -3.92 0.21
CA PHE A 154 -1.48 -2.80 0.55
C PHE A 154 -1.23 -2.37 2.00
N ILE A 155 -1.01 -1.08 2.21
CA ILE A 155 -0.87 -0.46 3.52
C ILE A 155 -2.06 0.47 3.71
N ILE A 156 -2.94 0.14 4.66
CA ILE A 156 -4.12 0.93 4.96
C ILE A 156 -3.85 1.73 6.23
N ASP A 157 -3.64 3.03 6.05
CA ASP A 157 -3.45 3.96 7.16
C ASP A 157 -4.82 4.33 7.76
N GLU A 158 -4.90 4.42 9.09
CA GLU A 158 -6.14 4.74 9.82
C GLU A 158 -7.32 3.79 9.46
N ALA A 159 -7.06 2.49 9.33
CA ALA A 159 -8.05 1.47 8.94
C ALA A 159 -9.36 1.48 9.77
N HIS A 160 -9.29 1.99 11.03
CA HIS A 160 -10.46 2.10 11.92
C HIS A 160 -11.50 3.12 11.43
N ARG A 161 -11.13 4.09 10.60
CA ARG A 161 -12.06 5.09 10.04
C ARG A 161 -13.00 4.48 9.02
N GLY A 162 -12.52 3.52 8.22
CA GLY A 162 -13.35 2.77 7.29
C GLY A 162 -14.36 1.81 7.95
N ALA A 163 -14.10 1.38 9.20
CA ALA A 163 -14.98 0.48 9.92
C ALA A 163 -16.22 1.19 10.55
N LYS A 164 -16.15 2.50 10.78
CA LYS A 164 -17.25 3.29 11.37
C LYS A 164 -18.41 3.53 10.41
N SER A 165 -18.22 3.45 9.11
CA SER A 165 -19.26 3.69 8.10
C SER A 165 -20.31 2.57 8.01
N LYS A 166 -20.12 1.42 8.65
CA LYS A 166 -21.08 0.29 8.63
C LYS A 166 -22.40 0.54 9.37
N ARG A 167 -22.51 1.63 10.15
CA ARG A 167 -23.75 1.92 10.92
C ARG A 167 -24.68 2.93 10.28
N GLU A 168 -24.28 3.65 9.24
CA GLU A 168 -25.08 4.76 8.68
C GLU A 168 -25.37 4.69 7.18
N ALA A 169 -24.83 3.76 6.44
CA ALA A 169 -25.07 3.71 4.99
C ALA A 169 -25.60 2.35 4.56
N GLY A 170 -26.87 2.31 4.22
CA GLY A 170 -27.39 1.30 3.32
C GLY A 170 -26.69 1.44 1.96
N THR A 171 -26.15 0.33 1.44
CA THR A 171 -25.78 0.06 0.04
C THR A 171 -24.44 0.50 -0.53
N ASP A 172 -23.55 1.18 0.16
CA ASP A 172 -22.21 1.41 -0.40
C ASP A 172 -21.18 0.41 0.14
N THR A 173 -20.69 -0.46 -0.75
CA THR A 173 -19.58 -1.36 -0.46
C THR A 173 -18.32 -0.54 -0.19
N THR A 174 -17.74 -0.64 1.01
CA THR A 174 -16.46 0.00 1.32
C THR A 174 -15.30 -0.70 0.60
N ILE A 175 -14.20 0.03 0.36
CA ILE A 175 -12.96 -0.48 -0.27
C ILE A 175 -12.48 -1.79 0.38
N MET A 176 -12.76 -1.98 1.67
CA MET A 176 -12.41 -3.21 2.39
C MET A 176 -13.30 -4.43 2.05
N GLN A 177 -14.34 -4.25 1.23
CA GLN A 177 -15.29 -5.31 0.86
C GLN A 177 -15.17 -5.70 -0.62
N ARG A 178 -14.32 -5.04 -1.38
CA ARG A 178 -13.93 -5.42 -2.73
C ARG A 178 -12.60 -6.12 -2.71
#